data_d4a210b769c92234fdc69be92753c757
#
_entry.id   d4a210b769c92234fdc69be92753c757
#
_cell.length_a   1.000
_cell.length_b   1.000
_cell.length_c   1.000
_cell.angle_alpha   90.00
_cell.angle_beta   90.00
_cell.angle_gamma   90.00
#
_symmetry.space_group_name_H-M   'P 1'
#
loop_
_entity.id
_entity.type
_entity.pdbx_description
1 polymer ?
#
loop_
_entity_poly.entity_id
_entity_poly.type
_entity_poly.pdbx_seq_one_letter_code
_entity_poly.pdbx_strand_id
1 'polypeptide(L)'
;MKGAIIQEASKLFLQLGFKTVTMDDLAVSLSISKKTLYIHFDNKQQLVNEVAQAIFEKITEDILKIKESCSNPIEELYFMKMEAMKYLGNEKTSPNYQLQKYYPEIYMDLRAKEYQYLGKMVRDSLQDGINSGLFRAGID
;
A
#
# COMPACT_ATOMS: atom_id res chain seq x y z
N MET A 1 2.59 15.89 -14.42
CA MET A 1 1.28 15.37 -14.87
C MET A 1 1.06 13.93 -14.40
N LYS A 2 1.90 12.96 -14.75
CA LYS A 2 1.74 11.52 -14.36
C LYS A 2 1.59 11.33 -12.85
N GLY A 3 2.44 11.96 -12.03
CA GLY A 3 2.35 11.89 -10.57
C GLY A 3 1.02 12.43 -10.00
N ALA A 4 0.49 13.52 -10.56
CA ALA A 4 -0.80 14.06 -10.16
C ALA A 4 -1.96 13.10 -10.49
N ILE A 5 -1.87 12.39 -11.62
CA ILE A 5 -2.85 11.35 -11.99
C ILE A 5 -2.80 10.19 -10.99
N ILE A 6 -1.61 9.70 -10.65
CA ILE A 6 -1.43 8.61 -9.67
C ILE A 6 -1.97 9.03 -8.31
N GLN A 7 -1.69 10.25 -7.87
CA GLN A 7 -2.17 10.75 -6.58
C GLN A 7 -3.70 10.83 -6.51
N GLU A 8 -4.34 11.37 -7.53
CA GLU A 8 -5.80 11.48 -7.58
C GLU A 8 -6.45 10.10 -7.74
N ALA A 9 -5.89 9.25 -8.60
CA ALA A 9 -6.34 7.88 -8.76
C ALA A 9 -6.22 7.08 -7.45
N SER A 10 -5.15 7.28 -6.67
CA SER A 10 -4.98 6.65 -5.35
C SER A 10 -6.13 7.00 -4.42
N LYS A 11 -6.51 8.28 -4.33
CA LYS A 11 -7.64 8.72 -3.50
C LYS A 11 -8.95 8.06 -3.93
N LEU A 12 -9.27 8.13 -5.23
CA LEU A 12 -10.52 7.58 -5.75
C LEU A 12 -10.58 6.07 -5.61
N PHE A 13 -9.48 5.36 -5.88
CA PHE A 13 -9.44 3.91 -5.72
C PHE A 13 -9.59 3.46 -4.26
N LEU A 14 -8.97 4.18 -3.32
CA LEU A 14 -9.12 3.89 -1.89
C LEU A 14 -10.52 4.19 -1.36
N GLN A 15 -11.19 5.20 -1.90
CA GLN A 15 -12.54 5.60 -1.49
C GLN A 15 -13.65 4.76 -2.14
N LEU A 16 -13.55 4.53 -3.44
CA LEU A 16 -14.62 3.97 -4.27
C LEU A 16 -14.31 2.56 -4.79
N GLY A 17 -13.05 2.12 -4.68
CA GLY A 17 -12.58 0.82 -5.13
C GLY A 17 -11.99 0.82 -6.54
N PHE A 18 -11.01 -0.05 -6.75
CA PHE A 18 -10.24 -0.14 -8.01
C PHE A 18 -11.10 -0.52 -9.22
N LYS A 19 -12.15 -1.33 -9.01
CA LYS A 19 -13.04 -1.74 -10.11
C LYS A 19 -14.01 -0.64 -10.50
N THR A 20 -14.58 0.05 -9.53
CA THR A 20 -15.67 1.02 -9.71
C THR A 20 -15.22 2.25 -10.48
N VAL A 21 -14.06 2.81 -10.13
CA VAL A 21 -13.54 4.03 -10.77
C VAL A 21 -13.11 3.75 -12.20
N THR A 22 -13.64 4.52 -13.15
CA THR A 22 -13.31 4.43 -14.57
C THR A 22 -12.25 5.44 -14.98
N MET A 23 -11.69 5.28 -16.19
CA MET A 23 -10.79 6.29 -16.78
C MET A 23 -11.53 7.62 -17.05
N ASP A 24 -12.85 7.56 -17.28
CA ASP A 24 -13.67 8.77 -17.47
C ASP A 24 -13.86 9.53 -16.15
N ASP A 25 -14.12 8.82 -15.05
CA ASP A 25 -14.23 9.44 -13.72
C ASP A 25 -12.93 10.16 -13.33
N LEU A 26 -11.79 9.55 -13.62
CA LEU A 26 -10.47 10.16 -13.39
C LEU A 26 -10.25 11.40 -14.27
N ALA A 27 -10.60 11.34 -15.55
CA ALA A 27 -10.48 12.48 -16.45
C ALA A 27 -11.31 13.68 -15.96
N VAL A 28 -12.55 13.41 -15.52
CA VAL A 28 -13.44 14.42 -14.93
C VAL A 28 -12.86 14.98 -13.64
N SER A 29 -12.43 14.12 -12.71
CA SER A 29 -11.87 14.55 -11.42
C SER A 29 -10.64 15.43 -11.57
N LEU A 30 -9.80 15.12 -12.56
CA LEU A 30 -8.58 15.89 -12.86
C LEU A 30 -8.80 17.08 -13.79
N SER A 31 -10.01 17.26 -14.32
CA SER A 31 -10.32 18.28 -15.34
C SER A 31 -9.41 18.19 -16.58
N ILE A 32 -9.08 16.98 -17.01
CA ILE A 32 -8.29 16.69 -18.20
C ILE A 32 -9.07 15.85 -19.21
N SER A 33 -8.58 15.79 -20.45
CA SER A 33 -9.19 14.92 -21.45
C SER A 33 -8.83 13.45 -21.19
N LYS A 34 -9.72 12.53 -21.57
CA LYS A 34 -9.42 11.09 -21.60
C LYS A 34 -8.19 10.78 -22.44
N LYS A 35 -8.00 11.50 -23.57
CA LYS A 35 -6.80 11.39 -24.40
C LYS A 35 -5.53 11.70 -23.60
N THR A 36 -5.57 12.70 -22.73
CA THR A 36 -4.43 13.06 -21.86
C THR A 36 -4.08 11.93 -20.91
N LEU A 37 -5.07 11.22 -20.33
CA LEU A 37 -4.82 10.04 -19.52
C LEU A 37 -4.10 8.94 -20.31
N TYR A 38 -4.58 8.66 -21.53
CA TYR A 38 -4.00 7.60 -22.38
C TYR A 38 -2.62 7.95 -22.97
N ILE A 39 -2.15 9.20 -22.86
CA ILE A 39 -0.75 9.56 -23.12
C ILE A 39 0.17 8.99 -22.04
N HIS A 40 -0.32 8.85 -20.82
CA HIS A 40 0.48 8.40 -19.66
C HIS A 40 0.29 6.94 -19.30
N PHE A 41 -0.86 6.35 -19.66
CA PHE A 41 -1.21 4.96 -19.29
C PHE A 41 -1.93 4.29 -20.46
N ASP A 42 -1.41 3.18 -20.95
CA ASP A 42 -1.97 2.46 -22.10
C ASP A 42 -3.39 1.93 -21.82
N ASN A 43 -3.68 1.60 -20.56
CA ASN A 43 -4.97 1.09 -20.13
C ASN A 43 -5.15 1.27 -18.61
N LYS A 44 -6.36 0.97 -18.12
CA LYS A 44 -6.68 1.05 -16.69
C LYS A 44 -5.83 0.09 -15.84
N GLN A 45 -5.48 -1.10 -16.36
CA GLN A 45 -4.68 -2.08 -15.61
C GLN A 45 -3.28 -1.54 -15.30
N GLN A 46 -2.65 -0.87 -16.27
CA GLN A 46 -1.36 -0.20 -16.04
C GLN A 46 -1.48 0.88 -14.97
N LEU A 47 -2.52 1.73 -15.04
CA LEU A 47 -2.77 2.74 -14.01
C LEU A 47 -2.98 2.11 -12.63
N VAL A 48 -3.80 1.06 -12.53
CA VAL A 48 -4.02 0.32 -11.27
C VAL A 48 -2.71 -0.22 -10.72
N ASN A 49 -1.85 -0.81 -11.56
CA ASN A 49 -0.55 -1.30 -11.13
C ASN A 49 0.33 -0.18 -10.56
N GLU A 50 0.47 0.94 -11.28
CA GLU A 50 1.30 2.05 -10.82
C GLU A 50 0.73 2.71 -9.53
N VAL A 51 -0.59 2.82 -9.42
CA VAL A 51 -1.25 3.32 -8.21
C VAL A 51 -1.03 2.37 -7.03
N ALA A 52 -1.19 1.07 -7.25
CA ALA A 52 -1.00 0.07 -6.19
C ALA A 52 0.45 0.04 -5.70
N GLN A 53 1.44 0.18 -6.59
CA GLN A 53 2.84 0.34 -6.23
C GLN A 53 3.08 1.62 -5.42
N ALA A 54 2.53 2.76 -5.85
CA ALA A 54 2.67 4.03 -5.14
C ALA A 54 2.06 3.99 -3.73
N ILE A 55 0.91 3.33 -3.56
CA ILE A 55 0.30 3.11 -2.24
C ILE A 55 1.22 2.24 -1.37
N PHE A 56 1.77 1.16 -1.91
CA PHE A 56 2.69 0.28 -1.19
C PHE A 56 3.97 1.03 -0.76
N GLU A 57 4.57 1.81 -1.66
CA GLU A 57 5.74 2.63 -1.36
C GLU A 57 5.44 3.63 -0.24
N LYS A 58 4.30 4.30 -0.30
CA LYS A 58 3.87 5.24 0.74
C LYS A 58 3.69 4.57 2.11
N ILE A 59 3.06 3.41 2.16
CA ILE A 59 2.91 2.62 3.40
C ILE A 59 4.29 2.25 3.95
N THR A 60 5.20 1.80 3.09
CA THR A 60 6.55 1.39 3.50
C THR A 60 7.34 2.57 4.06
N GLU A 61 7.27 3.75 3.41
CA GLU A 61 7.89 4.98 3.90
C GLU A 61 7.35 5.41 5.26
N ASP A 62 6.03 5.36 5.45
CA ASP A 62 5.40 5.76 6.71
C ASP A 62 5.74 4.79 7.84
N ILE A 63 5.84 3.49 7.55
CA ILE A 63 6.30 2.47 8.51
C ILE A 63 7.78 2.69 8.87
N LEU A 64 8.64 3.04 7.91
CA LEU A 64 10.06 3.34 8.19
C LEU A 64 10.20 4.54 9.14
N LYS A 65 9.44 5.62 8.91
CA LYS A 65 9.42 6.79 9.80
C LYS A 65 8.97 6.44 11.22
N ILE A 66 7.98 5.57 11.34
CA ILE A 66 7.52 5.04 12.63
C ILE A 66 8.65 4.32 13.34
N LYS A 67 9.35 3.41 12.65
CA LYS A 67 10.47 2.68 13.21
C LYS A 67 11.56 3.62 13.74
N GLU A 68 11.91 4.67 13.00
CA GLU A 68 12.90 5.68 13.40
C GLU A 68 12.46 6.50 14.61
N SER A 69 11.16 6.67 14.85
CA SER A 69 10.60 7.48 15.93
C SER A 69 10.32 6.71 17.22
N CYS A 70 10.31 5.38 17.17
CA CYS A 70 9.98 4.54 18.32
C CYS A 70 11.17 4.33 19.25
N SER A 71 10.88 4.19 20.55
CA SER A 71 11.88 4.02 21.58
C SER A 71 12.25 2.56 21.84
N ASN A 72 11.40 1.62 21.43
CA ASN A 72 11.60 0.19 21.67
C ASN A 72 10.81 -0.68 20.65
N PRO A 73 11.19 -1.96 20.49
CA PRO A 73 10.56 -2.87 19.54
C PRO A 73 9.06 -3.14 19.76
N ILE A 74 8.55 -2.99 20.98
CA ILE A 74 7.11 -3.16 21.26
C ILE A 74 6.31 -2.03 20.61
N GLU A 75 6.76 -0.79 20.81
CA GLU A 75 6.16 0.39 20.16
C GLU A 75 6.26 0.28 18.64
N GLU A 76 7.42 -0.11 18.10
CA GLU A 76 7.61 -0.32 16.67
C GLU A 76 6.54 -1.24 16.09
N LEU A 77 6.40 -2.46 16.61
CA LEU A 77 5.44 -3.44 16.12
C LEU A 77 4.00 -2.98 16.28
N TYR A 78 3.68 -2.30 17.38
CA TYR A 78 2.34 -1.76 17.61
C TYR A 78 1.98 -0.69 16.58
N PHE A 79 2.84 0.30 16.37
CA PHE A 79 2.56 1.40 15.45
C PHE A 79 2.66 0.96 13.99
N MET A 80 3.55 0.04 13.63
CA MET A 80 3.59 -0.59 12.30
C MET A 80 2.25 -1.27 11.97
N LYS A 81 1.69 -2.03 12.92
CA LYS A 81 0.37 -2.63 12.78
C LYS A 81 -0.72 -1.57 12.59
N MET A 82 -0.71 -0.53 13.43
CA MET A 82 -1.71 0.55 13.34
C MET A 82 -1.64 1.28 12.00
N GLU A 83 -0.45 1.55 11.49
CA GLU A 83 -0.27 2.16 10.18
C GLU A 83 -0.80 1.27 9.05
N ALA A 84 -0.43 -0.01 9.05
CA ALA A 84 -0.93 -0.98 8.07
C ALA A 84 -2.46 -1.08 8.08
N MET A 85 -3.09 -1.02 9.26
CA MET A 85 -4.55 -1.09 9.40
C MET A 85 -5.29 0.10 8.78
N LYS A 86 -4.68 1.28 8.65
CA LYS A 86 -5.31 2.44 7.97
C LYS A 86 -5.64 2.13 6.51
N TYR A 87 -4.87 1.25 5.87
CA TYR A 87 -5.02 0.87 4.48
C TYR A 87 -5.82 -0.41 4.27
N LEU A 88 -6.07 -1.19 5.32
CA LEU A 88 -6.82 -2.44 5.21
C LEU A 88 -8.32 -2.20 5.02
N GLY A 89 -8.88 -1.11 5.53
CA GLY A 89 -10.29 -0.74 5.36
C GLY A 89 -11.26 -1.84 5.79
N ASN A 90 -12.50 -1.72 5.34
CA ASN A 90 -13.51 -2.77 5.50
C ASN A 90 -13.18 -3.96 4.56
N GLU A 91 -13.40 -5.21 4.99
CA GLU A 91 -13.02 -6.44 4.25
C GLU A 91 -13.37 -6.43 2.76
N LYS A 92 -14.56 -5.91 2.41
CA LYS A 92 -15.05 -5.88 1.01
C LYS A 92 -14.54 -4.68 0.19
N THR A 93 -14.08 -3.62 0.84
CA THR A 93 -13.58 -2.39 0.21
C THR A 93 -12.08 -2.22 0.36
N SER A 94 -11.43 -3.13 1.08
CA SER A 94 -9.99 -3.08 1.26
C SER A 94 -9.26 -3.16 -0.09
N PRO A 95 -8.18 -2.41 -0.28
CA PRO A 95 -7.35 -2.49 -1.48
C PRO A 95 -6.92 -3.91 -1.81
N ASN A 96 -6.53 -4.68 -0.80
CA ASN A 96 -6.11 -6.07 -0.95
C ASN A 96 -7.21 -6.97 -1.51
N TYR A 97 -8.44 -6.89 -0.98
CA TYR A 97 -9.55 -7.66 -1.50
C TYR A 97 -9.89 -7.30 -2.96
N GLN A 98 -9.92 -6.01 -3.26
CA GLN A 98 -10.20 -5.50 -4.60
C GLN A 98 -9.15 -5.95 -5.62
N LEU A 99 -7.85 -5.84 -5.26
CA LEU A 99 -6.75 -6.28 -6.12
C LEU A 99 -6.77 -7.80 -6.29
N GLN A 100 -6.92 -8.58 -5.21
CA GLN A 100 -6.99 -10.03 -5.28
C GLN A 100 -8.10 -10.50 -6.22
N LYS A 101 -9.27 -9.87 -6.14
CA LYS A 101 -10.45 -10.27 -6.91
C LYS A 101 -10.40 -9.84 -8.38
N TYR A 102 -9.93 -8.64 -8.67
CA TYR A 102 -10.07 -8.01 -9.98
C TYR A 102 -8.75 -7.83 -10.73
N TYR A 103 -7.61 -7.89 -10.01
CA TYR A 103 -6.26 -7.69 -10.55
C TYR A 103 -5.27 -8.66 -9.89
N PRO A 104 -5.49 -9.99 -10.01
CA PRO A 104 -4.75 -11.00 -9.25
C PRO A 104 -3.24 -10.98 -9.50
N GLU A 105 -2.79 -10.65 -10.72
CA GLU A 105 -1.36 -10.56 -11.04
C GLU A 105 -0.69 -9.42 -10.27
N ILE A 106 -1.34 -8.24 -10.22
CA ILE A 106 -0.87 -7.09 -9.45
C ILE A 106 -0.85 -7.43 -7.94
N TYR A 107 -1.88 -8.11 -7.47
CA TYR A 107 -1.96 -8.56 -6.07
C TYR A 107 -0.80 -9.49 -5.71
N MET A 108 -0.51 -10.48 -6.54
CA MET A 108 0.57 -11.44 -6.28
C MET A 108 1.95 -10.76 -6.25
N ASP A 109 2.21 -9.83 -7.16
CA ASP A 109 3.47 -9.06 -7.18
C ASP A 109 3.63 -8.20 -5.91
N LEU A 110 2.57 -7.50 -5.50
CA LEU A 110 2.58 -6.71 -4.28
C LEU A 110 2.77 -7.57 -3.02
N ARG A 111 2.09 -8.73 -2.93
CA ARG A 111 2.25 -9.65 -1.80
C ARG A 111 3.68 -10.16 -1.66
N ALA A 112 4.35 -10.46 -2.79
CA ALA A 112 5.76 -10.84 -2.77
C ALA A 112 6.65 -9.71 -2.20
N LYS A 113 6.42 -8.47 -2.62
CA LYS A 113 7.12 -7.30 -2.10
C LYS A 113 6.83 -7.05 -0.62
N GLU A 114 5.56 -7.10 -0.21
CA GLU A 114 5.15 -6.98 1.19
C GLU A 114 5.88 -8.00 2.08
N TYR A 115 5.87 -9.27 1.68
CA TYR A 115 6.55 -10.32 2.41
C TYR A 115 8.06 -10.07 2.55
N GLN A 116 8.68 -9.61 1.48
CA GLN A 116 10.12 -9.34 1.46
C GLN A 116 10.47 -8.14 2.35
N TYR A 117 9.78 -7.01 2.20
CA TYR A 117 10.12 -5.76 2.89
C TYR A 117 9.55 -5.69 4.30
N LEU A 118 8.23 -5.79 4.46
CA LEU A 118 7.57 -5.67 5.75
C LEU A 118 7.88 -6.88 6.64
N GLY A 119 7.92 -8.07 6.06
CA GLY A 119 8.32 -9.29 6.79
C GLY A 119 9.74 -9.21 7.35
N LYS A 120 10.67 -8.59 6.60
CA LYS A 120 12.02 -8.32 7.12
C LYS A 120 11.98 -7.34 8.29
N MET A 121 11.26 -6.23 8.16
CA MET A 121 11.16 -5.21 9.21
C MET A 121 10.58 -5.79 10.50
N VAL A 122 9.54 -6.61 10.41
CA VAL A 122 8.95 -7.30 11.58
C VAL A 122 9.96 -8.24 12.21
N ARG A 123 10.67 -9.05 11.43
CA ARG A 123 11.70 -9.97 11.95
C ARG A 123 12.83 -9.22 12.65
N ASP A 124 13.30 -8.10 12.06
CA ASP A 124 14.36 -7.28 12.66
C ASP A 124 13.89 -6.70 14.01
N SER A 125 12.67 -6.15 14.11
CA SER A 125 12.11 -5.64 15.37
C SER A 125 11.90 -6.75 16.42
N LEU A 126 11.48 -7.95 16.00
CA LEU A 126 11.38 -9.11 16.90
C LEU A 126 12.77 -9.52 17.44
N GLN A 127 13.77 -9.58 16.57
CA GLN A 127 15.14 -9.93 16.98
C GLN A 127 15.74 -8.89 17.94
N ASP A 128 15.51 -7.61 17.68
CA ASP A 128 15.93 -6.52 18.57
C ASP A 128 15.24 -6.63 19.94
N GLY A 129 13.96 -6.99 19.96
CA GLY A 129 13.21 -7.23 21.19
C GLY A 129 13.71 -8.45 21.98
N ILE A 130 14.11 -9.53 21.31
CA ILE A 130 14.73 -10.70 21.93
C ILE A 130 16.10 -10.32 22.51
N ASN A 131 16.92 -9.62 21.74
CA ASN A 131 18.27 -9.22 22.15
C ASN A 131 18.25 -8.27 23.36
N SER A 132 17.23 -7.41 23.46
CA SER A 132 17.03 -6.48 24.58
C SER A 132 16.26 -7.08 25.76
N GLY A 133 15.87 -8.36 25.69
CA GLY A 133 15.13 -9.04 26.77
C GLY A 133 13.66 -8.65 26.89
N LEU A 134 13.11 -7.90 25.93
CA LEU A 134 11.68 -7.51 25.90
C LEU A 134 10.79 -8.65 25.40
N PHE A 135 11.32 -9.53 24.55
CA PHE A 135 10.63 -10.70 24.05
C PHE A 135 11.36 -11.99 24.48
N ARG A 136 10.60 -13.05 24.69
CA ARG A 136 11.17 -14.37 24.99
C ARG A 136 11.92 -14.92 23.78
N ALA A 137 13.00 -15.65 23.99
CA ALA A 137 13.62 -16.45 22.96
C ALA A 137 12.67 -17.58 22.50
N GLY A 138 12.68 -17.92 21.22
CA GLY A 138 11.85 -19.00 20.68
C GLY A 138 10.42 -18.55 20.30
N ILE A 139 10.26 -17.31 19.86
CA ILE A 139 9.07 -16.86 19.13
C ILE A 139 9.21 -17.33 17.68
N ASP A 140 8.25 -18.15 17.23
CA ASP A 140 8.13 -18.61 15.83
C ASP A 140 7.29 -17.63 15.01
#